data_a19908cfa05bd4f93f9f34ca7d772b09
#
_entry.id   a19908cfa05bd4f93f9f34ca7d772b09
#
_cell.length_a   1.000
_cell.length_b   1.000
_cell.length_c   1.000
_cell.angle_alpha   90.00
_cell.angle_beta   90.00
_cell.angle_gamma   90.00
#
_symmetry.space_group_name_H-M   'P 1'
#
loop_
_entity.id
_entity.type
_entity.pdbx_description
1 polymer ?
#
loop_
_entity_poly.entity_id
_entity_poly.type
_entity_poly.pdbx_seq_one_letter_code
_entity_poly.pdbx_strand_id
1 'polypeptide(L)'
;MQFGDITGETQIVVDTTTVSPLIYKDILEGHFIIGQNLKFDLQFLFNYEIVPRNIYDTMIVEQLLHLGWPKGSISYSLKEIAWRRLKKDIDKTVRGEIIWRGLDTSVILYAAGDVMYLGDIMNSQLEDCKKQGLMKAAKLECDTVPSIAYMEWCGIHLNQERWRIKMAKDVDNLAKAKAALDSFVTANPEWSKFTYVNREGNLWTGYDLTPKCTINWSSSQQVVDFAKVLGFDTKMKDKKTGEDKDSVLEKHLKVQKGINDEFLKLYFDYQEYNKVVTSFGQGHLNAINPKTDRIHTTYKQLGAASGRMSCGSQQPNTDLAKYKGISPKDCTYPNIQQMPKDEITRAAFTAPKGYKWVSCDFSSEESRLGADIYQDEAFLKEFTEGSGDTHSMFAWAVFKDECKACGCESVADVKKLAKQWRQAVKAVEFAYMFGAAAPTISVAANCTVEQAQRYIDALDKEFVGMAEFAKRGSKFVRKNGYVLICKDTGHKMYWWDHKEWLERQKSFTPEFWEEYKLYHKGTNDEVAKMVRRHFQAAGKWDRMARNACTQGTGAVIMKSAMTSLFDWIVEHDYFGKIEISASIHDKKFVVSKPR
;
A
#
# COMPACT_ATOMS: atom_id res chain seq x y z
N MET A 1 -25.01 -2.90 -22.81
CA MET A 1 -25.34 -3.34 -21.43
C MET A 1 -25.89 -4.75 -21.51
N GLN A 2 -25.54 -5.63 -20.56
CA GLN A 2 -25.99 -7.02 -20.55
C GLN A 2 -26.56 -7.41 -19.19
N PHE A 3 -27.59 -8.22 -19.19
CA PHE A 3 -28.26 -8.77 -18.01
C PHE A 3 -28.47 -10.27 -18.16
N GLY A 4 -28.58 -10.96 -17.03
CA GLY A 4 -28.98 -12.34 -16.97
C GLY A 4 -29.84 -12.56 -15.74
N ASP A 5 -30.69 -13.57 -15.76
CA ASP A 5 -31.32 -14.05 -14.53
C ASP A 5 -30.30 -14.83 -13.68
N ILE A 6 -30.64 -15.10 -12.42
CA ILE A 6 -29.76 -15.77 -11.48
C ILE A 6 -29.43 -17.22 -11.89
N THR A 7 -30.29 -17.85 -12.71
CA THR A 7 -30.11 -19.22 -13.18
C THR A 7 -29.16 -19.29 -14.39
N GLY A 8 -28.96 -18.16 -15.07
CA GLY A 8 -28.20 -18.09 -16.32
C GLY A 8 -28.93 -18.66 -17.54
N GLU A 9 -30.25 -18.89 -17.45
CA GLU A 9 -31.05 -19.40 -18.56
C GLU A 9 -31.48 -18.29 -19.52
N THR A 10 -31.70 -17.08 -19.00
CA THR A 10 -32.11 -15.93 -19.79
C THR A 10 -31.03 -14.85 -19.76
N GLN A 11 -30.60 -14.39 -20.95
CA GLN A 11 -29.68 -13.26 -21.10
C GLN A 11 -30.28 -12.22 -22.04
N ILE A 12 -30.11 -10.95 -21.67
CA ILE A 12 -30.57 -9.79 -22.44
C ILE A 12 -29.36 -8.90 -22.72
N VAL A 13 -29.15 -8.60 -23.98
CA VAL A 13 -28.13 -7.63 -24.44
C VAL A 13 -28.82 -6.40 -24.98
N VAL A 14 -28.47 -5.24 -24.43
CA VAL A 14 -29.10 -3.95 -24.76
C VAL A 14 -28.09 -3.06 -25.44
N ASP A 15 -28.46 -2.54 -26.62
CA ASP A 15 -27.73 -1.46 -27.29
C ASP A 15 -28.03 -0.11 -26.62
N THR A 16 -27.09 0.38 -25.84
CA THR A 16 -27.24 1.66 -25.13
C THR A 16 -27.04 2.89 -26.00
N THR A 17 -26.73 2.71 -27.29
CA THR A 17 -26.75 3.80 -28.26
C THR A 17 -28.17 4.13 -28.75
N THR A 18 -29.06 3.15 -28.65
CA THR A 18 -30.46 3.27 -29.08
C THR A 18 -31.44 3.28 -27.92
N VAL A 19 -31.08 2.62 -26.81
CA VAL A 19 -31.94 2.49 -25.62
C VAL A 19 -31.25 3.14 -24.43
N SER A 20 -31.87 4.14 -23.81
CA SER A 20 -31.31 4.81 -22.63
C SER A 20 -31.24 3.86 -21.44
N PRO A 21 -30.11 3.79 -20.71
CA PRO A 21 -30.00 3.04 -19.45
C PRO A 21 -31.03 3.45 -18.38
N LEU A 22 -31.56 4.66 -18.45
CA LEU A 22 -32.53 5.18 -17.48
C LEU A 22 -33.82 4.36 -17.36
N ILE A 23 -34.25 3.67 -18.43
CA ILE A 23 -35.43 2.80 -18.37
C ILE A 23 -35.29 1.61 -17.44
N TYR A 24 -34.02 1.26 -17.08
CA TYR A 24 -33.70 0.16 -16.16
C TYR A 24 -33.39 0.65 -14.73
N LYS A 25 -33.55 1.95 -14.44
CA LYS A 25 -33.18 2.52 -13.14
C LYS A 25 -33.85 1.79 -11.99
N ASP A 26 -35.16 1.66 -12.01
CA ASP A 26 -35.94 1.03 -10.94
C ASP A 26 -35.54 -0.44 -10.73
N ILE A 27 -35.26 -1.15 -11.83
CA ILE A 27 -34.80 -2.55 -11.78
C ILE A 27 -33.42 -2.62 -11.14
N LEU A 28 -32.47 -1.76 -11.58
CA LEU A 28 -31.08 -1.80 -11.11
C LEU A 28 -30.93 -1.34 -9.65
N GLU A 29 -31.74 -0.39 -9.22
CA GLU A 29 -31.70 0.11 -7.83
C GLU A 29 -32.54 -0.74 -6.86
N GLY A 30 -33.62 -1.37 -7.37
CA GLY A 30 -34.55 -2.15 -6.56
C GLY A 30 -34.18 -3.62 -6.36
N HIS A 31 -33.27 -4.16 -7.13
CA HIS A 31 -32.93 -5.59 -7.10
C HIS A 31 -31.52 -5.84 -6.59
N PHE A 32 -31.28 -7.12 -6.22
CA PHE A 32 -29.94 -7.62 -5.90
C PHE A 32 -29.17 -7.90 -7.19
N ILE A 33 -28.03 -7.23 -7.37
CA ILE A 33 -27.22 -7.30 -8.59
C ILE A 33 -25.98 -8.15 -8.36
N ILE A 34 -25.79 -9.16 -9.18
CA ILE A 34 -24.57 -9.99 -9.20
C ILE A 34 -23.72 -9.59 -10.41
N GLY A 35 -22.45 -9.32 -10.18
CA GLY A 35 -21.56 -8.97 -11.28
C GLY A 35 -20.10 -9.29 -11.02
N GLN A 36 -19.27 -8.99 -12.00
CA GLN A 36 -17.83 -9.20 -11.98
C GLN A 36 -17.09 -7.88 -12.14
N ASN A 37 -16.39 -7.40 -11.10
CA ASN A 37 -15.72 -6.09 -11.10
C ASN A 37 -16.73 -4.94 -11.31
N LEU A 38 -17.84 -5.00 -10.59
CA LEU A 38 -18.97 -4.07 -10.70
C LEU A 38 -18.58 -2.60 -10.50
N LYS A 39 -17.46 -2.35 -9.84
CA LYS A 39 -16.91 -1.00 -9.72
C LYS A 39 -16.77 -0.31 -11.07
N PHE A 40 -16.42 -1.04 -12.12
CA PHE A 40 -16.31 -0.50 -13.48
C PHE A 40 -17.69 -0.13 -14.05
N ASP A 41 -18.66 -1.02 -13.94
CA ASP A 41 -20.00 -0.83 -14.48
C ASP A 41 -20.76 0.28 -13.75
N LEU A 42 -20.62 0.36 -12.43
CA LEU A 42 -21.23 1.39 -11.60
C LEU A 42 -20.82 2.81 -12.02
N GLN A 43 -19.55 3.03 -12.40
CA GLN A 43 -19.09 4.34 -12.84
C GLN A 43 -19.79 4.80 -14.13
N PHE A 44 -20.17 3.88 -15.03
CA PHE A 44 -21.01 4.21 -16.19
C PHE A 44 -22.43 4.53 -15.79
N LEU A 45 -23.03 3.77 -14.88
CA LEU A 45 -24.39 3.99 -14.38
C LEU A 45 -24.51 5.32 -13.62
N PHE A 46 -23.49 5.72 -12.89
CA PHE A 46 -23.48 7.02 -12.18
C PHE A 46 -23.61 8.23 -13.09
N ASN A 47 -23.20 8.13 -14.38
CA ASN A 47 -23.43 9.21 -15.35
C ASN A 47 -24.92 9.40 -15.68
N TYR A 48 -25.76 8.43 -15.36
CA TYR A 48 -27.22 8.47 -15.51
C TYR A 48 -27.94 8.59 -14.17
N GLU A 49 -27.20 8.87 -13.09
CA GLU A 49 -27.75 8.89 -11.71
C GLU A 49 -28.47 7.58 -11.35
N ILE A 50 -27.99 6.45 -11.85
CA ILE A 50 -28.42 5.10 -11.48
C ILE A 50 -27.42 4.58 -10.44
N VAL A 51 -27.90 4.29 -9.22
CA VAL A 51 -27.05 4.01 -8.05
C VAL A 51 -27.44 2.69 -7.37
N PRO A 52 -27.10 1.53 -7.97
CA PRO A 52 -27.31 0.24 -7.33
C PRO A 52 -26.46 0.12 -6.05
N ARG A 53 -27.08 -0.29 -4.95
CA ARG A 53 -26.41 -0.48 -3.65
C ARG A 53 -26.39 -1.92 -3.17
N ASN A 54 -27.40 -2.70 -3.54
CA ASN A 54 -27.53 -4.10 -3.15
C ASN A 54 -26.85 -5.00 -4.17
N ILE A 55 -25.53 -5.19 -3.99
CA ILE A 55 -24.70 -5.87 -4.99
C ILE A 55 -23.87 -7.01 -4.43
N TYR A 56 -23.47 -7.93 -5.30
CA TYR A 56 -22.48 -8.98 -5.06
C TYR A 56 -21.43 -8.95 -6.17
N ASP A 57 -20.19 -8.70 -5.81
CA ASP A 57 -19.07 -8.69 -6.76
C ASP A 57 -18.25 -9.97 -6.65
N THR A 58 -18.36 -10.82 -7.67
CA THR A 58 -17.69 -12.13 -7.71
C THR A 58 -16.18 -12.01 -7.70
N MET A 59 -15.60 -10.93 -8.25
CA MET A 59 -14.15 -10.70 -8.20
C MET A 59 -13.68 -10.35 -6.80
N ILE A 60 -14.40 -9.49 -6.10
CA ILE A 60 -14.04 -9.04 -4.75
C ILE A 60 -14.14 -10.20 -3.76
N VAL A 61 -15.20 -11.00 -3.84
CA VAL A 61 -15.34 -12.17 -2.97
C VAL A 61 -14.28 -13.23 -3.27
N GLU A 62 -13.91 -13.43 -4.54
CA GLU A 62 -12.79 -14.32 -4.88
C GLU A 62 -11.46 -13.82 -4.32
N GLN A 63 -11.20 -12.52 -4.37
CA GLN A 63 -10.01 -11.91 -3.75
C GLN A 63 -9.99 -12.08 -2.23
N LEU A 64 -11.16 -11.96 -1.57
CA LEU A 64 -11.29 -12.18 -0.13
C LEU A 64 -10.96 -13.63 0.26
N LEU A 65 -11.44 -14.61 -0.50
CA LEU A 65 -11.18 -16.03 -0.27
C LEU A 65 -9.69 -16.41 -0.45
N HIS A 66 -8.91 -15.57 -1.14
CA HIS A 66 -7.48 -15.76 -1.39
C HIS A 66 -6.62 -14.65 -0.77
N LEU A 67 -7.15 -13.91 0.21
CA LEU A 67 -6.43 -12.79 0.80
C LEU A 67 -5.15 -13.28 1.49
N GLY A 68 -4.01 -12.65 1.19
CA GLY A 68 -2.68 -13.06 1.67
C GLY A 68 -1.87 -13.88 0.66
N TRP A 69 -2.47 -14.37 -0.41
CA TRP A 69 -1.75 -15.07 -1.47
C TRP A 69 -0.79 -14.12 -2.22
N PRO A 70 0.33 -14.64 -2.76
CA PRO A 70 1.28 -13.82 -3.51
C PRO A 70 0.61 -13.12 -4.70
N LYS A 71 0.97 -11.87 -4.94
CA LYS A 71 0.46 -11.14 -6.11
C LYS A 71 0.86 -11.87 -7.40
N GLY A 72 -0.11 -12.09 -8.27
CA GLY A 72 0.09 -12.78 -9.56
C GLY A 72 0.07 -14.31 -9.47
N SER A 73 -0.06 -14.91 -8.28
CA SER A 73 -0.19 -16.37 -8.15
C SER A 73 -1.53 -16.92 -8.62
N ILE A 74 -2.54 -16.06 -8.68
CA ILE A 74 -3.90 -16.40 -9.09
C ILE A 74 -4.50 -15.25 -9.90
N SER A 75 -5.23 -15.57 -10.95
CA SER A 75 -6.01 -14.62 -11.73
C SER A 75 -7.44 -14.53 -11.23
N TYR A 76 -7.96 -13.30 -11.19
CA TYR A 76 -9.32 -12.97 -10.78
C TYR A 76 -10.19 -12.54 -11.97
N SER A 77 -9.81 -12.87 -13.21
CA SER A 77 -10.67 -12.67 -14.38
C SER A 77 -11.89 -13.58 -14.32
N LEU A 78 -13.01 -13.17 -14.91
CA LEU A 78 -14.23 -13.98 -14.95
C LEU A 78 -13.97 -15.38 -15.54
N LYS A 79 -13.22 -15.46 -16.64
CA LYS A 79 -12.83 -16.72 -17.26
C LYS A 79 -12.14 -17.66 -16.26
N GLU A 80 -11.14 -17.16 -15.55
CA GLU A 80 -10.38 -17.96 -14.60
C GLU A 80 -11.20 -18.35 -13.35
N ILE A 81 -12.09 -17.48 -12.90
CA ILE A 81 -13.01 -17.81 -11.80
C ILE A 81 -14.01 -18.89 -12.23
N ALA A 82 -14.65 -18.75 -13.41
CA ALA A 82 -15.58 -19.73 -13.93
C ALA A 82 -14.90 -21.09 -14.13
N TRP A 83 -13.69 -21.12 -14.68
CA TRP A 83 -12.92 -22.36 -14.81
C TRP A 83 -12.58 -22.99 -13.46
N ARG A 84 -12.09 -22.19 -12.51
CA ARG A 84 -11.69 -22.67 -11.19
C ARG A 84 -12.85 -23.27 -10.42
N ARG A 85 -14.01 -22.62 -10.44
CA ARG A 85 -15.18 -22.99 -9.64
C ARG A 85 -16.11 -23.95 -10.32
N LEU A 86 -16.37 -23.77 -11.61
CA LEU A 86 -17.42 -24.48 -12.34
C LEU A 86 -16.89 -25.40 -13.46
N LYS A 87 -15.58 -25.34 -13.79
CA LYS A 87 -14.99 -26.00 -14.95
C LYS A 87 -15.62 -25.55 -16.27
N LYS A 88 -16.14 -24.32 -16.32
CA LYS A 88 -16.71 -23.71 -17.53
C LYS A 88 -15.68 -22.80 -18.18
N ASP A 89 -15.48 -22.98 -19.49
CA ASP A 89 -14.65 -22.08 -20.28
C ASP A 89 -15.52 -20.94 -20.86
N ILE A 90 -15.03 -19.72 -20.74
CA ILE A 90 -15.67 -18.52 -21.31
C ILE A 90 -14.78 -18.04 -22.46
N ASP A 91 -15.32 -18.04 -23.66
CA ASP A 91 -14.63 -17.54 -24.85
C ASP A 91 -14.46 -16.02 -24.75
N LYS A 92 -13.23 -15.54 -24.88
CA LYS A 92 -12.87 -14.11 -24.85
C LYS A 92 -12.27 -13.62 -26.17
N THR A 93 -12.32 -14.42 -27.23
CA THR A 93 -11.69 -14.11 -28.53
C THR A 93 -12.26 -12.85 -29.17
N VAL A 94 -13.57 -12.67 -29.06
CA VAL A 94 -14.32 -11.53 -29.68
C VAL A 94 -14.06 -10.19 -28.98
N ARG A 95 -13.60 -10.19 -27.73
CA ARG A 95 -13.47 -8.96 -26.89
C ARG A 95 -12.66 -7.84 -27.54
N GLY A 96 -11.59 -8.17 -28.24
CA GLY A 96 -10.72 -7.19 -28.92
C GLY A 96 -11.32 -6.62 -30.22
N GLU A 97 -12.40 -7.23 -30.73
CA GLU A 97 -12.98 -6.95 -32.04
C GLU A 97 -14.30 -6.17 -31.96
N ILE A 98 -14.87 -6.03 -30.75
CA ILE A 98 -16.19 -5.39 -30.54
C ILE A 98 -16.27 -4.00 -31.18
N ILE A 99 -15.19 -3.22 -31.13
CA ILE A 99 -15.15 -1.82 -31.65
C ILE A 99 -15.36 -1.80 -33.18
N TRP A 100 -14.89 -2.84 -33.88
CA TRP A 100 -15.01 -2.88 -35.37
C TRP A 100 -16.22 -3.67 -35.83
N ARG A 101 -16.64 -4.70 -35.08
CA ARG A 101 -17.76 -5.57 -35.45
C ARG A 101 -19.13 -4.97 -35.16
N GLY A 102 -19.20 -4.04 -34.21
CA GLY A 102 -20.48 -3.56 -33.68
C GLY A 102 -21.23 -4.69 -32.96
N LEU A 103 -22.56 -4.67 -32.97
CA LEU A 103 -23.41 -5.69 -32.33
C LEU A 103 -23.80 -6.80 -33.32
N ASP A 104 -22.83 -7.55 -33.82
CA ASP A 104 -23.10 -8.77 -34.56
C ASP A 104 -23.47 -9.95 -33.63
N THR A 105 -23.92 -11.06 -34.19
CA THR A 105 -24.34 -12.24 -33.42
C THR A 105 -23.23 -12.76 -32.50
N SER A 106 -21.97 -12.72 -32.94
CA SER A 106 -20.85 -13.20 -32.13
C SER A 106 -20.57 -12.32 -30.93
N VAL A 107 -20.71 -10.99 -31.06
CA VAL A 107 -20.61 -10.00 -29.98
C VAL A 107 -21.78 -10.15 -29.00
N ILE A 108 -23.00 -10.38 -29.49
CA ILE A 108 -24.17 -10.62 -28.63
C ILE A 108 -24.00 -11.90 -27.81
N LEU A 109 -23.57 -13.00 -28.44
CA LEU A 109 -23.32 -14.28 -27.73
C LEU A 109 -22.19 -14.15 -26.70
N TYR A 110 -21.13 -13.40 -27.03
CA TYR A 110 -20.07 -13.08 -26.10
C TYR A 110 -20.59 -12.30 -24.89
N ALA A 111 -21.36 -11.24 -25.12
CA ALA A 111 -21.93 -10.41 -24.05
C ALA A 111 -22.90 -11.22 -23.16
N ALA A 112 -23.73 -12.09 -23.74
CA ALA A 112 -24.60 -13.00 -23.02
C ALA A 112 -23.79 -13.97 -22.13
N GLY A 113 -22.68 -14.51 -22.66
CA GLY A 113 -21.77 -15.40 -21.91
C GLY A 113 -21.12 -14.76 -20.69
N ASP A 114 -20.94 -13.43 -20.67
CA ASP A 114 -20.34 -12.72 -19.54
C ASP A 114 -21.25 -12.66 -18.30
N VAL A 115 -22.55 -12.87 -18.44
CA VAL A 115 -23.51 -12.87 -17.32
C VAL A 115 -24.04 -14.27 -16.95
N MET A 116 -23.90 -15.22 -17.84
CA MET A 116 -24.50 -16.57 -17.74
C MET A 116 -24.15 -17.32 -16.45
N TYR A 117 -22.91 -17.25 -15.98
CA TYR A 117 -22.42 -18.07 -14.86
C TYR A 117 -22.28 -17.33 -13.54
N LEU A 118 -22.73 -16.07 -13.45
CA LEU A 118 -22.52 -15.24 -12.26
C LEU A 118 -23.24 -15.78 -11.03
N GLY A 119 -24.47 -16.30 -11.19
CA GLY A 119 -25.24 -16.92 -10.12
C GLY A 119 -24.57 -18.18 -9.56
N ASP A 120 -24.11 -19.06 -10.42
CA ASP A 120 -23.41 -20.29 -10.03
C ASP A 120 -22.07 -20.00 -9.34
N ILE A 121 -21.33 -19.01 -9.85
CA ILE A 121 -20.08 -18.56 -9.21
C ILE A 121 -20.38 -18.04 -7.81
N MET A 122 -21.38 -17.16 -7.66
CA MET A 122 -21.80 -16.64 -6.36
C MET A 122 -22.15 -17.77 -5.40
N ASN A 123 -22.98 -18.75 -5.80
CA ASN A 123 -23.38 -19.86 -4.97
C ASN A 123 -22.17 -20.66 -4.48
N SER A 124 -21.24 -21.00 -5.37
CA SER A 124 -19.99 -21.69 -5.03
C SER A 124 -19.12 -20.87 -4.06
N GLN A 125 -19.04 -19.54 -4.24
CA GLN A 125 -18.29 -18.67 -3.35
C GLN A 125 -18.95 -18.56 -1.97
N LEU A 126 -20.28 -18.48 -1.90
CA LEU A 126 -21.03 -18.40 -0.64
C LEU A 126 -20.86 -19.68 0.20
N GLU A 127 -20.80 -20.85 -0.44
CA GLU A 127 -20.48 -22.10 0.27
C GLU A 127 -19.11 -22.03 0.95
N ASP A 128 -18.09 -21.57 0.22
CA ASP A 128 -16.75 -21.40 0.78
C ASP A 128 -16.70 -20.34 1.87
N CYS A 129 -17.42 -19.24 1.69
CA CYS A 129 -17.55 -18.20 2.72
C CYS A 129 -18.23 -18.73 3.98
N LYS A 130 -19.27 -19.55 3.85
CA LYS A 130 -19.93 -20.22 5.01
C LYS A 130 -18.97 -21.16 5.73
N LYS A 131 -18.30 -22.05 4.99
CA LYS A 131 -17.30 -22.99 5.55
C LYS A 131 -16.17 -22.28 6.29
N GLN A 132 -15.77 -21.12 5.80
CA GLN A 132 -14.65 -20.36 6.36
C GLN A 132 -15.06 -19.26 7.34
N GLY A 133 -16.36 -19.05 7.59
CA GLY A 133 -16.86 -17.98 8.48
C GLY A 133 -16.62 -16.57 7.94
N LEU A 134 -16.69 -16.38 6.61
CA LEU A 134 -16.42 -15.12 5.92
C LEU A 134 -17.69 -14.38 5.46
N MET A 135 -18.89 -14.84 5.83
CA MET A 135 -20.14 -14.25 5.31
C MET A 135 -20.27 -12.76 5.58
N LYS A 136 -19.95 -12.31 6.80
CA LYS A 136 -19.97 -10.87 7.15
C LYS A 136 -18.88 -10.08 6.41
N ALA A 137 -17.72 -10.70 6.22
CA ALA A 137 -16.64 -10.10 5.45
C ALA A 137 -17.04 -9.91 3.98
N ALA A 138 -17.57 -10.95 3.34
CA ALA A 138 -18.03 -10.90 1.96
C ALA A 138 -19.13 -9.83 1.76
N LYS A 139 -20.10 -9.75 2.71
CA LYS A 139 -21.11 -8.70 2.67
C LYS A 139 -20.51 -7.32 2.73
N LEU A 140 -19.65 -7.02 3.73
CA LEU A 140 -19.01 -5.71 3.86
C LEU A 140 -18.19 -5.35 2.62
N GLU A 141 -17.43 -6.30 2.08
CA GLU A 141 -16.62 -6.05 0.90
C GLU A 141 -17.50 -5.74 -0.34
N CYS A 142 -18.63 -6.43 -0.51
CA CYS A 142 -19.58 -6.10 -1.56
C CYS A 142 -20.26 -4.74 -1.34
N ASP A 143 -20.75 -4.46 -0.13
CA ASP A 143 -21.39 -3.20 0.23
C ASP A 143 -20.43 -1.99 0.04
N THR A 144 -19.13 -2.21 0.11
CA THR A 144 -18.11 -1.14 -0.07
C THR A 144 -17.85 -0.80 -1.54
N VAL A 145 -18.13 -1.70 -2.48
CA VAL A 145 -17.83 -1.47 -3.91
C VAL A 145 -18.47 -0.19 -4.47
N PRO A 146 -19.76 0.13 -4.20
CA PRO A 146 -20.38 1.37 -4.69
C PRO A 146 -19.68 2.63 -4.17
N SER A 147 -19.27 2.65 -2.91
CA SER A 147 -18.59 3.82 -2.32
C SER A 147 -17.20 4.05 -2.94
N ILE A 148 -16.47 2.99 -3.28
CA ILE A 148 -15.18 3.08 -3.99
C ILE A 148 -15.40 3.49 -5.44
N ALA A 149 -16.41 2.93 -6.12
CA ALA A 149 -16.77 3.35 -7.47
C ALA A 149 -17.09 4.83 -7.51
N TYR A 150 -17.85 5.33 -6.53
CA TYR A 150 -18.19 6.74 -6.41
C TYR A 150 -16.98 7.63 -6.15
N MET A 151 -16.06 7.20 -5.28
CA MET A 151 -14.82 7.92 -5.02
C MET A 151 -13.94 8.03 -6.30
N GLU A 152 -13.83 6.97 -7.09
CA GLU A 152 -13.11 7.00 -8.36
C GLU A 152 -13.82 7.86 -9.41
N TRP A 153 -15.16 7.81 -9.44
CA TRP A 153 -15.98 8.61 -10.33
C TRP A 153 -15.92 10.11 -9.98
N CYS A 154 -15.95 10.47 -8.71
CA CYS A 154 -15.78 11.85 -8.26
C CYS A 154 -14.39 12.40 -8.59
N GLY A 155 -13.34 11.60 -8.38
CA GLY A 155 -11.97 12.03 -8.55
C GLY A 155 -11.52 13.12 -7.57
N ILE A 156 -10.27 13.56 -7.69
CA ILE A 156 -9.67 14.59 -6.85
C ILE A 156 -9.17 15.77 -7.68
N HIS A 157 -9.52 16.98 -7.26
CA HIS A 157 -9.09 18.20 -7.95
C HIS A 157 -7.65 18.57 -7.55
N LEU A 158 -6.81 18.83 -8.56
CA LEU A 158 -5.44 19.30 -8.42
C LEU A 158 -5.29 20.69 -9.04
N ASN A 159 -4.94 21.69 -8.22
CA ASN A 159 -4.61 23.02 -8.70
C ASN A 159 -3.31 22.98 -9.49
N GLN A 160 -3.41 23.09 -10.80
CA GLN A 160 -2.30 22.90 -11.73
C GLN A 160 -1.20 23.95 -11.56
N GLU A 161 -1.56 25.19 -11.24
CA GLU A 161 -0.59 26.27 -11.04
C GLU A 161 0.26 26.01 -9.78
N ARG A 162 -0.38 25.71 -8.63
CA ARG A 162 0.33 25.34 -7.41
C ARG A 162 1.21 24.10 -7.60
N TRP A 163 0.72 23.14 -8.38
CA TRP A 163 1.50 21.95 -8.69
C TRP A 163 2.74 22.26 -9.54
N ARG A 164 2.64 23.15 -10.53
CA ARG A 164 3.82 23.60 -11.31
C ARG A 164 4.82 24.36 -10.45
N ILE A 165 4.37 25.20 -9.52
CA ILE A 165 5.26 25.88 -8.55
C ILE A 165 5.98 24.84 -7.69
N LYS A 166 5.27 23.84 -7.18
CA LYS A 166 5.86 22.71 -6.44
C LYS A 166 6.91 21.97 -7.29
N MET A 167 6.59 21.63 -8.52
CA MET A 167 7.52 20.92 -9.42
C MET A 167 8.80 21.73 -9.67
N ALA A 168 8.68 23.03 -9.89
CA ALA A 168 9.85 23.90 -10.11
C ALA A 168 10.75 23.92 -8.87
N LYS A 169 10.18 23.99 -7.66
CA LYS A 169 10.93 23.91 -6.40
C LYS A 169 11.62 22.55 -6.21
N ASP A 170 10.95 21.45 -6.56
CA ASP A 170 11.53 20.11 -6.44
C ASP A 170 12.71 19.90 -7.38
N VAL A 171 12.61 20.40 -8.62
CA VAL A 171 13.70 20.37 -9.60
C VAL A 171 14.88 21.20 -9.10
N ASP A 172 14.66 22.38 -8.54
CA ASP A 172 15.71 23.22 -7.95
C ASP A 172 16.39 22.53 -6.76
N ASN A 173 15.62 21.92 -5.85
CA ASN A 173 16.15 21.15 -4.73
C ASN A 173 16.99 19.96 -5.21
N LEU A 174 16.53 19.22 -6.22
CA LEU A 174 17.29 18.11 -6.80
C LEU A 174 18.58 18.59 -7.44
N ALA A 175 18.54 19.70 -8.17
CA ALA A 175 19.74 20.28 -8.79
C ALA A 175 20.77 20.71 -7.72
N LYS A 176 20.33 21.33 -6.63
CA LYS A 176 21.18 21.69 -5.49
C LYS A 176 21.80 20.47 -4.81
N ALA A 177 21.00 19.44 -4.55
CA ALA A 177 21.50 18.20 -3.95
C ALA A 177 22.49 17.48 -4.85
N LYS A 178 22.23 17.46 -6.18
CA LYS A 178 23.18 16.94 -7.17
C LYS A 178 24.48 17.73 -7.18
N ALA A 179 24.42 19.06 -7.21
CA ALA A 179 25.59 19.93 -7.21
C ALA A 179 26.43 19.76 -5.93
N ALA A 180 25.79 19.55 -4.78
CA ALA A 180 26.49 19.28 -3.53
C ALA A 180 27.28 17.96 -3.58
N LEU A 181 26.67 16.88 -4.12
CA LEU A 181 27.37 15.61 -4.35
C LEU A 181 28.51 15.74 -5.36
N ASP A 182 28.27 16.43 -6.48
CA ASP A 182 29.28 16.65 -7.50
C ASP A 182 30.48 17.45 -6.93
N SER A 183 30.20 18.48 -6.12
CA SER A 183 31.24 19.26 -5.43
C SER A 183 32.00 18.44 -4.40
N PHE A 184 31.33 17.58 -3.66
CA PHE A 184 31.97 16.65 -2.71
C PHE A 184 33.01 15.77 -3.41
N VAL A 185 32.68 15.23 -4.61
CA VAL A 185 33.59 14.38 -5.38
C VAL A 185 34.76 15.21 -5.97
N THR A 186 34.46 16.37 -6.56
CA THR A 186 35.45 17.19 -7.24
C THR A 186 36.41 17.91 -6.29
N ALA A 187 36.05 18.10 -5.04
CA ALA A 187 36.89 18.71 -4.02
C ALA A 187 38.08 17.83 -3.59
N ASN A 188 38.00 16.50 -3.80
CA ASN A 188 39.09 15.59 -3.42
C ASN A 188 39.83 15.07 -4.65
N PRO A 189 41.12 15.46 -4.85
CA PRO A 189 41.92 15.00 -5.96
C PRO A 189 42.15 13.48 -6.05
N GLU A 190 42.07 12.78 -4.92
CA GLU A 190 42.19 11.30 -4.85
C GLU A 190 41.08 10.59 -5.62
N TRP A 191 39.94 11.25 -5.81
CA TRP A 191 38.79 10.71 -6.53
C TRP A 191 38.77 11.10 -8.01
N SER A 192 39.94 11.45 -8.60
CA SER A 192 40.09 11.84 -10.01
C SER A 192 39.53 10.83 -11.01
N LYS A 193 39.45 9.54 -10.65
CA LYS A 193 38.77 8.50 -11.43
C LYS A 193 37.32 8.82 -11.73
N PHE A 194 36.66 9.59 -10.87
CA PHE A 194 35.23 9.96 -10.96
C PHE A 194 35.04 11.40 -11.45
N THR A 195 36.07 12.01 -11.97
CA THR A 195 36.04 13.37 -12.52
C THR A 195 36.64 13.42 -13.92
N TYR A 196 36.27 14.42 -14.67
CA TYR A 196 36.93 14.78 -15.91
C TYR A 196 37.05 16.29 -15.99
N VAL A 197 38.07 16.74 -16.74
CA VAL A 197 38.26 18.15 -17.05
C VAL A 197 37.89 18.35 -18.52
N ASN A 198 36.87 19.15 -18.75
CA ASN A 198 36.50 19.55 -20.09
C ASN A 198 37.55 20.56 -20.59
N ARG A 199 38.21 20.25 -21.70
CA ARG A 199 39.21 21.13 -22.33
C ARG A 199 38.63 21.91 -23.53
N GLU A 200 37.30 22.04 -23.56
CA GLU A 200 36.63 22.88 -24.56
C GLU A 200 36.85 24.35 -24.22
N GLY A 201 37.34 25.08 -25.18
CA GLY A 201 37.67 26.49 -25.08
C GLY A 201 38.59 26.89 -26.20
N ASN A 202 38.89 28.16 -26.29
CA ASN A 202 39.87 28.68 -27.24
C ASN A 202 40.74 29.74 -26.58
N LEU A 203 41.79 30.16 -27.30
CA LEU A 203 42.76 31.11 -26.79
C LEU A 203 42.13 32.46 -26.38
N TRP A 204 40.98 32.80 -26.91
CA TRP A 204 40.29 34.08 -26.70
C TRP A 204 39.27 34.04 -25.58
N THR A 205 38.64 32.87 -25.34
CA THR A 205 37.60 32.69 -24.32
C THR A 205 38.11 31.99 -23.06
N GLY A 206 39.36 31.50 -23.07
CA GLY A 206 39.94 30.64 -22.04
C GLY A 206 39.41 29.21 -22.11
N TYR A 207 39.99 28.34 -21.27
CA TYR A 207 39.53 26.95 -21.08
C TYR A 207 38.86 26.82 -19.72
N ASP A 208 37.68 26.19 -19.68
CA ASP A 208 37.09 25.76 -18.43
C ASP A 208 37.80 24.48 -17.95
N LEU A 209 38.71 24.64 -17.00
CA LEU A 209 39.49 23.54 -16.42
C LEU A 209 38.89 23.02 -15.12
N THR A 210 37.65 23.42 -14.78
CA THR A 210 36.96 22.98 -13.56
C THR A 210 36.66 21.49 -13.68
N PRO A 211 37.10 20.67 -12.72
CA PRO A 211 36.74 19.25 -12.70
C PRO A 211 35.24 19.06 -12.59
N LYS A 212 34.68 18.18 -13.40
CA LYS A 212 33.25 17.82 -13.40
C LYS A 212 33.09 16.36 -12.96
N CYS A 213 32.12 16.09 -12.08
CA CYS A 213 31.82 14.75 -11.64
C CYS A 213 31.19 13.91 -12.76
N THR A 214 31.65 12.66 -12.92
CA THR A 214 31.14 11.72 -13.93
C THR A 214 30.09 10.80 -13.41
N ILE A 215 29.84 10.77 -12.10
CA ILE A 215 28.91 9.82 -11.47
C ILE A 215 27.46 10.20 -11.82
N ASN A 216 26.74 9.24 -12.40
CA ASN A 216 25.29 9.32 -12.47
C ASN A 216 24.70 8.81 -11.16
N TRP A 217 24.27 9.72 -10.29
CA TRP A 217 23.74 9.42 -8.96
C TRP A 217 22.43 8.60 -8.97
N SER A 218 21.74 8.51 -10.11
CA SER A 218 20.59 7.61 -10.31
C SER A 218 21.00 6.18 -10.69
N SER A 219 22.28 5.94 -11.02
CA SER A 219 22.80 4.62 -11.36
C SER A 219 23.37 3.94 -10.13
N SER A 220 22.64 2.97 -9.59
CA SER A 220 23.09 2.19 -8.42
C SER A 220 24.50 1.60 -8.60
N GLN A 221 24.86 1.16 -9.83
CA GLN A 221 26.18 0.58 -10.09
C GLN A 221 27.30 1.60 -9.95
N GLN A 222 27.15 2.80 -10.52
CA GLN A 222 28.18 3.85 -10.41
C GLN A 222 28.33 4.34 -8.97
N VAL A 223 27.22 4.42 -8.22
CA VAL A 223 27.27 4.78 -6.80
C VAL A 223 27.92 3.69 -5.96
N VAL A 224 27.71 2.41 -6.28
CA VAL A 224 28.41 1.27 -5.64
C VAL A 224 29.92 1.43 -5.80
N ASP A 225 30.39 1.72 -7.01
CA ASP A 225 31.82 1.84 -7.30
C ASP A 225 32.46 2.99 -6.48
N PHE A 226 31.76 4.11 -6.33
CA PHE A 226 32.21 5.21 -5.50
C PHE A 226 32.13 4.90 -4.01
N ALA A 227 31.03 4.28 -3.53
CA ALA A 227 30.88 3.90 -2.14
C ALA A 227 31.97 2.94 -1.65
N LYS A 228 32.43 2.02 -2.51
CA LYS A 228 33.57 1.15 -2.22
C LYS A 228 34.87 1.93 -2.01
N VAL A 229 35.10 2.98 -2.79
CA VAL A 229 36.28 3.85 -2.62
C VAL A 229 36.23 4.60 -1.29
N LEU A 230 35.03 4.95 -0.82
CA LEU A 230 34.83 5.57 0.49
C LEU A 230 34.96 4.57 1.66
N GLY A 231 35.11 3.27 1.39
CA GLY A 231 35.27 2.22 2.41
C GLY A 231 33.97 1.55 2.84
N PHE A 232 32.85 1.80 2.18
CA PHE A 232 31.59 1.13 2.51
C PHE A 232 31.58 -0.33 2.04
N ASP A 233 31.09 -1.22 2.87
CA ASP A 233 30.69 -2.56 2.44
C ASP A 233 29.37 -2.46 1.65
N THR A 234 29.45 -2.72 0.36
CA THR A 234 28.27 -2.72 -0.52
C THR A 234 27.64 -4.11 -0.67
N LYS A 235 28.23 -5.17 -0.11
CA LYS A 235 27.74 -6.53 -0.24
C LYS A 235 26.53 -6.76 0.65
N MET A 236 25.41 -7.11 0.05
CA MET A 236 24.17 -7.45 0.72
C MET A 236 23.64 -8.77 0.17
N LYS A 237 23.25 -9.69 1.04
CA LYS A 237 22.63 -10.96 0.60
C LYS A 237 21.28 -10.68 -0.03
N ASP A 238 21.09 -11.12 -1.28
CA ASP A 238 19.80 -11.12 -1.93
C ASP A 238 18.85 -12.05 -1.16
N LYS A 239 17.66 -11.55 -0.84
CA LYS A 239 16.68 -12.31 -0.03
C LYS A 239 16.10 -13.52 -0.75
N LYS A 240 16.14 -13.55 -2.09
CA LYS A 240 15.57 -14.64 -2.89
C LYS A 240 16.61 -15.70 -3.21
N THR A 241 17.78 -15.27 -3.66
CA THR A 241 18.85 -16.20 -4.10
C THR A 241 19.83 -16.53 -3.00
N GLY A 242 19.97 -15.68 -1.97
CA GLY A 242 20.96 -15.82 -0.91
C GLY A 242 22.38 -15.45 -1.35
N GLU A 243 22.56 -15.01 -2.59
CA GLU A 243 23.84 -14.58 -3.17
C GLU A 243 24.19 -13.15 -2.76
N ASP A 244 25.47 -12.84 -2.74
CA ASP A 244 25.93 -11.51 -2.44
C ASP A 244 25.70 -10.61 -3.66
N LYS A 245 25.00 -9.53 -3.43
CA LYS A 245 24.70 -8.49 -4.44
C LYS A 245 25.16 -7.14 -3.92
N ASP A 246 25.78 -6.36 -4.79
CA ASP A 246 26.13 -4.98 -4.46
C ASP A 246 24.85 -4.13 -4.30
N SER A 247 24.81 -3.31 -3.25
CA SER A 247 23.66 -2.49 -2.90
C SER A 247 24.06 -1.19 -2.22
N VAL A 248 23.48 -0.09 -2.65
CA VAL A 248 23.55 1.23 -2.01
C VAL A 248 22.21 1.65 -1.40
N LEU A 249 21.38 0.66 -1.04
CA LEU A 249 20.12 0.94 -0.37
C LEU A 249 20.37 1.61 0.98
N GLU A 250 19.55 2.60 1.28
CA GLU A 250 19.62 3.40 2.50
C GLU A 250 19.76 2.56 3.78
N LYS A 251 18.93 1.51 3.92
CA LYS A 251 18.97 0.59 5.07
C LYS A 251 20.28 -0.19 5.20
N HIS A 252 21.03 -0.38 4.10
CA HIS A 252 22.30 -1.09 4.11
C HIS A 252 23.46 -0.15 4.43
N LEU A 253 23.43 1.07 3.89
CA LEU A 253 24.48 2.06 4.14
C LEU A 253 24.33 2.74 5.51
N LYS A 254 23.12 2.99 6.01
CA LYS A 254 22.90 3.63 7.31
C LYS A 254 23.47 2.88 8.51
N VAL A 255 23.58 1.56 8.43
CA VAL A 255 24.20 0.76 9.52
C VAL A 255 25.72 0.91 9.58
N GLN A 256 26.33 1.52 8.56
CA GLN A 256 27.76 1.77 8.43
C GLN A 256 28.11 3.26 8.71
N LYS A 257 27.30 3.89 9.55
CA LYS A 257 27.54 5.25 10.02
C LYS A 257 28.92 5.38 10.65
N GLY A 258 29.60 6.51 10.40
CA GLY A 258 30.96 6.78 10.86
C GLY A 258 32.06 6.47 9.83
N ILE A 259 31.75 5.80 8.70
CA ILE A 259 32.71 5.64 7.57
C ILE A 259 32.85 6.97 6.82
N ASN A 260 31.72 7.51 6.33
CA ASN A 260 31.64 8.84 5.71
C ASN A 260 30.22 9.38 5.84
N ASP A 261 29.94 10.04 6.94
CA ASP A 261 28.60 10.54 7.28
C ASP A 261 28.17 11.71 6.37
N GLU A 262 29.11 12.50 5.87
CA GLU A 262 28.83 13.58 4.93
C GLU A 262 28.30 13.02 3.60
N PHE A 263 28.97 12.04 3.03
CA PHE A 263 28.50 11.36 1.81
C PHE A 263 27.10 10.76 2.03
N LEU A 264 26.88 10.06 3.14
CA LEU A 264 25.58 9.45 3.41
C LEU A 264 24.47 10.49 3.43
N LYS A 265 24.70 11.63 4.10
CA LYS A 265 23.74 12.73 4.14
C LYS A 265 23.44 13.27 2.74
N LEU A 266 24.47 13.66 1.99
CA LEU A 266 24.31 14.21 0.65
C LEU A 266 23.63 13.24 -0.32
N TYR A 267 23.99 11.95 -0.25
CA TYR A 267 23.42 10.93 -1.12
C TYR A 267 21.95 10.65 -0.80
N PHE A 268 21.57 10.58 0.47
CA PHE A 268 20.17 10.36 0.85
C PHE A 268 19.30 11.59 0.58
N ASP A 269 19.80 12.80 0.78
CA ASP A 269 19.12 14.03 0.37
C ASP A 269 18.84 14.03 -1.14
N TYR A 270 19.85 13.66 -1.96
CA TYR A 270 19.65 13.49 -3.40
C TYR A 270 18.61 12.43 -3.73
N GLN A 271 18.66 11.27 -3.10
CA GLN A 271 17.70 10.18 -3.33
C GLN A 271 16.26 10.59 -2.98
N GLU A 272 16.09 11.33 -1.91
CA GLU A 272 14.78 11.86 -1.51
C GLU A 272 14.22 12.82 -2.56
N TYR A 273 15.00 13.83 -2.97
CA TYR A 273 14.56 14.79 -3.99
C TYR A 273 14.36 14.11 -5.36
N ASN A 274 15.21 13.18 -5.75
CA ASN A 274 15.07 12.44 -7.00
C ASN A 274 13.76 11.63 -7.01
N LYS A 275 13.42 10.97 -5.90
CA LYS A 275 12.15 10.27 -5.74
C LYS A 275 10.96 11.23 -5.86
N VAL A 276 11.02 12.40 -5.24
CA VAL A 276 9.94 13.39 -5.32
C VAL A 276 9.73 13.87 -6.75
N VAL A 277 10.78 14.23 -7.46
CA VAL A 277 10.71 14.70 -8.87
C VAL A 277 10.17 13.61 -9.79
N THR A 278 10.66 12.38 -9.65
CA THR A 278 10.28 11.27 -10.56
C THR A 278 8.89 10.72 -10.28
N SER A 279 8.48 10.65 -9.00
CA SER A 279 7.21 10.01 -8.61
C SER A 279 6.05 11.00 -8.47
N PHE A 280 6.32 12.28 -8.17
CA PHE A 280 5.31 13.30 -7.85
C PHE A 280 5.48 14.57 -8.72
N GLY A 281 5.72 14.37 -10.01
CA GLY A 281 5.93 15.42 -11.00
C GLY A 281 4.86 15.45 -12.09
N GLN A 282 5.32 15.50 -13.35
CA GLN A 282 4.48 15.67 -14.55
C GLN A 282 3.38 14.61 -14.70
N GLY A 283 3.60 13.37 -14.23
CA GLY A 283 2.60 12.30 -14.29
C GLY A 283 1.26 12.66 -13.64
N HIS A 284 1.26 13.50 -12.60
CA HIS A 284 0.02 13.98 -11.96
C HIS A 284 -0.73 14.97 -12.84
N LEU A 285 -0.04 15.88 -13.53
CA LEU A 285 -0.66 16.79 -14.50
C LEU A 285 -1.19 16.03 -15.72
N ASN A 286 -0.47 15.00 -16.15
CA ASN A 286 -0.90 14.14 -17.26
C ASN A 286 -2.17 13.33 -16.90
N ALA A 287 -2.36 12.98 -15.64
CA ALA A 287 -3.52 12.23 -15.16
C ALA A 287 -4.78 13.08 -14.96
N ILE A 288 -4.72 14.42 -15.10
CA ILE A 288 -5.91 15.27 -15.02
C ILE A 288 -6.78 15.05 -16.25
N ASN A 289 -8.04 14.67 -16.04
CA ASN A 289 -9.04 14.57 -17.09
C ASN A 289 -9.55 15.98 -17.47
N PRO A 290 -9.40 16.42 -18.73
CA PRO A 290 -9.78 17.78 -19.13
C PRO A 290 -11.29 18.06 -19.06
N LYS A 291 -12.13 17.02 -19.06
CA LYS A 291 -13.60 17.18 -18.96
C LYS A 291 -14.05 17.47 -17.53
N THR A 292 -13.35 16.92 -16.54
CA THR A 292 -13.72 17.03 -15.12
C THR A 292 -12.79 17.95 -14.33
N ASP A 293 -11.63 18.30 -14.89
CA ASP A 293 -10.50 18.99 -14.22
C ASP A 293 -10.02 18.26 -12.95
N ARG A 294 -10.08 16.92 -12.98
CA ARG A 294 -9.76 16.07 -11.83
C ARG A 294 -8.87 14.88 -12.22
N ILE A 295 -8.17 14.36 -11.24
CA ILE A 295 -7.47 13.09 -11.34
C ILE A 295 -8.44 11.98 -10.90
N HIS A 296 -8.76 11.07 -11.81
CA HIS A 296 -9.51 9.85 -11.52
C HIS A 296 -8.50 8.70 -11.40
N THR A 297 -8.04 8.45 -10.17
CA THR A 297 -7.15 7.33 -9.90
C THR A 297 -7.95 6.05 -9.65
N THR A 298 -7.27 4.91 -9.56
CA THR A 298 -7.92 3.63 -9.29
C THR A 298 -7.55 3.10 -7.91
N TYR A 299 -8.52 2.50 -7.23
CA TYR A 299 -8.33 1.84 -5.94
C TYR A 299 -8.53 0.34 -6.07
N LYS A 300 -7.61 -0.44 -5.50
CA LYS A 300 -7.75 -1.88 -5.32
C LYS A 300 -8.24 -2.12 -3.90
N GLN A 301 -9.47 -2.55 -3.75
CA GLN A 301 -10.16 -2.69 -2.47
C GLN A 301 -9.45 -3.63 -1.50
N LEU A 302 -8.94 -4.76 -1.99
CA LEU A 302 -8.14 -5.74 -1.27
C LEU A 302 -6.68 -5.72 -1.77
N GLY A 303 -6.13 -4.53 -1.97
CA GLY A 303 -4.81 -4.35 -2.60
C GLY A 303 -3.61 -4.72 -1.72
N ALA A 304 -3.78 -4.75 -0.41
CA ALA A 304 -2.78 -5.21 0.55
C ALA A 304 -3.22 -6.52 1.21
N ALA A 305 -2.26 -7.36 1.61
CA ALA A 305 -2.53 -8.63 2.27
C ALA A 305 -3.29 -8.50 3.61
N SER A 306 -3.19 -7.34 4.27
CA SER A 306 -3.97 -7.01 5.47
C SER A 306 -5.42 -6.58 5.18
N GLY A 307 -5.87 -6.59 3.92
CA GLY A 307 -7.19 -6.10 3.53
C GLY A 307 -7.29 -4.58 3.33
N ARG A 308 -6.20 -3.82 3.53
CA ARG A 308 -6.18 -2.38 3.23
C ARG A 308 -6.32 -2.13 1.73
N MET A 309 -7.00 -1.06 1.38
CA MET A 309 -7.04 -0.55 0.01
C MET A 309 -5.66 -0.06 -0.42
N SER A 310 -5.35 -0.22 -1.69
CA SER A 310 -4.19 0.43 -2.32
C SER A 310 -4.65 1.29 -3.49
N CYS A 311 -3.92 2.37 -3.74
CA CYS A 311 -4.27 3.37 -4.74
C CYS A 311 -3.23 3.39 -5.86
N GLY A 312 -3.68 3.72 -7.06
CA GLY A 312 -2.84 3.90 -8.23
C GLY A 312 -2.51 2.62 -8.99
N SER A 313 -2.05 2.80 -10.21
CA SER A 313 -1.60 1.72 -11.09
C SER A 313 -0.54 2.23 -12.05
N GLN A 314 0.46 1.40 -12.35
CA GLN A 314 1.45 1.64 -13.40
C GLN A 314 0.92 1.29 -14.81
N GLN A 315 -0.27 0.70 -14.87
CA GLN A 315 -0.91 0.46 -16.16
C GLN A 315 -1.25 1.79 -16.83
N PRO A 316 -1.04 1.92 -18.15
CA PRO A 316 -1.38 3.12 -18.87
C PRO A 316 -2.90 3.40 -18.84
N ASN A 317 -3.27 4.65 -18.68
CA ASN A 317 -4.61 5.13 -18.96
C ASN A 317 -4.68 5.52 -20.45
N THR A 318 -4.91 4.51 -21.29
CA THR A 318 -4.83 4.65 -22.76
C THR A 318 -5.85 5.61 -23.32
N ASP A 319 -7.06 5.63 -22.75
CA ASP A 319 -8.14 6.50 -23.24
C ASP A 319 -7.85 7.98 -22.95
N LEU A 320 -7.42 8.27 -21.73
CA LEU A 320 -7.02 9.61 -21.35
C LEU A 320 -5.78 10.08 -22.13
N ALA A 321 -4.79 9.20 -22.32
CA ALA A 321 -3.60 9.48 -23.09
C ALA A 321 -3.93 9.81 -24.54
N LYS A 322 -4.79 9.00 -25.18
CA LYS A 322 -5.30 9.23 -26.53
C LYS A 322 -6.07 10.57 -26.63
N TYR A 323 -6.95 10.83 -25.68
CA TYR A 323 -7.70 12.09 -25.63
C TYR A 323 -6.80 13.33 -25.53
N LYS A 324 -5.70 13.24 -24.75
CA LYS A 324 -4.73 14.32 -24.55
C LYS A 324 -3.64 14.37 -25.63
N GLY A 325 -3.54 13.40 -26.52
CA GLY A 325 -2.48 13.32 -27.53
C GLY A 325 -1.09 13.09 -26.94
N ILE A 326 -0.99 12.40 -25.80
CA ILE A 326 0.30 12.07 -25.14
C ILE A 326 0.56 10.59 -25.17
N SER A 327 1.83 10.20 -24.91
CA SER A 327 2.20 8.80 -24.83
C SER A 327 1.45 8.07 -23.70
N PRO A 328 0.91 6.86 -23.92
CA PRO A 328 0.30 6.05 -22.87
C PRO A 328 1.22 5.81 -21.66
N LYS A 329 2.53 5.72 -21.87
CA LYS A 329 3.52 5.56 -20.79
C LYS A 329 3.58 6.76 -19.83
N ASP A 330 3.23 7.94 -20.32
CA ASP A 330 3.25 9.19 -19.55
C ASP A 330 1.92 9.48 -18.84
N CYS A 331 0.90 8.64 -19.07
CA CYS A 331 -0.43 8.77 -18.49
C CYS A 331 -0.82 7.50 -17.73
N THR A 332 -0.60 7.49 -16.43
CA THR A 332 -0.92 6.37 -15.55
C THR A 332 -1.89 6.82 -14.45
N TYR A 333 -2.22 5.92 -13.53
CA TYR A 333 -3.08 6.23 -12.38
C TYR A 333 -2.22 6.57 -11.16
N PRO A 334 -2.06 7.85 -10.77
CA PRO A 334 -1.19 8.25 -9.66
C PRO A 334 -1.61 7.63 -8.33
N ASN A 335 -0.64 7.29 -7.50
CA ASN A 335 -0.89 6.84 -6.14
C ASN A 335 -1.01 8.03 -5.19
N ILE A 336 -2.23 8.51 -4.96
CA ILE A 336 -2.50 9.66 -4.08
C ILE A 336 -2.38 9.32 -2.58
N GLN A 337 -2.33 8.03 -2.20
CA GLN A 337 -2.12 7.63 -0.80
C GLN A 337 -0.67 7.81 -0.33
N GLN A 338 0.28 7.92 -1.25
CA GLN A 338 1.71 8.07 -0.94
C GLN A 338 2.23 9.49 -1.16
N MET A 339 1.35 10.48 -1.25
CA MET A 339 1.74 11.87 -1.45
C MET A 339 2.67 12.37 -0.32
N PRO A 340 3.71 13.15 -0.65
CA PRO A 340 4.56 13.80 0.34
C PRO A 340 3.74 14.59 1.37
N LYS A 341 4.25 14.65 2.60
CA LYS A 341 3.52 15.29 3.72
C LYS A 341 3.78 16.80 3.82
N ASP A 342 4.62 17.34 2.95
CA ASP A 342 4.94 18.77 2.95
C ASP A 342 3.73 19.63 2.57
N GLU A 343 3.73 20.84 3.08
CA GLU A 343 2.61 21.77 2.95
C GLU A 343 2.35 22.16 1.49
N ILE A 344 3.39 22.36 0.69
CA ILE A 344 3.26 22.82 -0.70
C ILE A 344 2.58 21.74 -1.55
N THR A 345 3.00 20.48 -1.40
CA THR A 345 2.38 19.35 -2.09
C THR A 345 0.90 19.21 -1.70
N ARG A 346 0.60 19.28 -0.39
CA ARG A 346 -0.78 19.13 0.09
C ARG A 346 -1.67 20.31 -0.29
N ALA A 347 -1.16 21.53 -0.28
CA ALA A 347 -1.90 22.74 -0.65
C ALA A 347 -2.26 22.78 -2.14
N ALA A 348 -1.67 21.93 -2.98
CA ALA A 348 -2.04 21.82 -4.38
C ALA A 348 -3.34 21.00 -4.59
N PHE A 349 -3.71 20.12 -3.66
CA PHE A 349 -4.99 19.43 -3.67
C PHE A 349 -6.04 20.35 -3.04
N THR A 350 -6.99 20.80 -3.84
CA THR A 350 -7.98 21.81 -3.45
C THR A 350 -9.38 21.37 -3.80
N ALA A 351 -10.38 21.97 -3.17
CA ALA A 351 -11.74 21.86 -3.64
C ALA A 351 -11.90 22.64 -4.97
N PRO A 352 -12.72 22.16 -5.92
CA PRO A 352 -13.10 22.95 -7.09
C PRO A 352 -13.77 24.26 -6.70
N LYS A 353 -13.81 25.23 -7.62
CA LYS A 353 -14.49 26.51 -7.38
C LYS A 353 -15.95 26.28 -6.97
N GLY A 354 -16.36 26.90 -5.87
CA GLY A 354 -17.71 26.76 -5.33
C GLY A 354 -17.93 25.54 -4.43
N TYR A 355 -16.89 24.79 -4.12
CA TYR A 355 -16.93 23.66 -3.19
C TYR A 355 -16.09 23.93 -1.94
N LYS A 356 -16.40 23.23 -0.86
CA LYS A 356 -15.60 23.22 0.36
C LYS A 356 -14.96 21.85 0.53
N TRP A 357 -13.72 21.84 1.03
CA TRP A 357 -12.98 20.64 1.36
C TRP A 357 -13.18 20.29 2.84
N VAL A 358 -13.58 19.06 3.10
CA VAL A 358 -13.72 18.51 4.44
C VAL A 358 -12.76 17.32 4.59
N SER A 359 -11.96 17.32 5.64
CA SER A 359 -11.07 16.19 5.98
C SER A 359 -11.52 15.59 7.30
N CYS A 360 -11.87 14.31 7.29
CA CYS A 360 -12.21 13.53 8.48
C CYS A 360 -11.08 12.54 8.74
N ASP A 361 -10.65 12.42 10.00
CA ASP A 361 -9.52 11.58 10.42
C ASP A 361 -9.88 10.85 11.71
N PHE A 362 -9.59 9.55 11.77
CA PHE A 362 -9.74 8.80 13.02
C PHE A 362 -8.57 9.13 13.96
N SER A 363 -8.90 9.55 15.18
CA SER A 363 -7.87 9.90 16.17
C SER A 363 -7.17 8.66 16.69
N SER A 364 -5.86 8.52 16.41
CA SER A 364 -5.00 7.43 16.91
C SER A 364 -5.58 6.03 16.66
N GLU A 365 -6.17 5.81 15.46
CA GLU A 365 -6.91 4.58 15.14
C GLU A 365 -6.11 3.32 15.47
N GLU A 366 -4.89 3.19 14.93
CA GLU A 366 -4.07 1.98 15.10
C GLU A 366 -3.73 1.72 16.57
N SER A 367 -3.47 2.78 17.35
CA SER A 367 -3.16 2.63 18.77
C SER A 367 -4.39 2.23 19.59
N ARG A 368 -5.56 2.79 19.30
CA ARG A 368 -6.83 2.43 19.96
C ARG A 368 -7.23 0.99 19.66
N LEU A 369 -7.11 0.59 18.38
CA LEU A 369 -7.33 -0.80 17.97
C LEU A 369 -6.32 -1.74 18.61
N GLY A 370 -5.07 -1.33 18.71
CA GLY A 370 -4.04 -2.09 19.41
C GLY A 370 -4.39 -2.32 20.87
N ALA A 371 -4.83 -1.31 21.59
CA ALA A 371 -5.25 -1.42 22.98
C ALA A 371 -6.38 -2.46 23.15
N ASP A 372 -7.42 -2.38 22.30
CA ASP A 372 -8.55 -3.31 22.33
C ASP A 372 -8.15 -4.74 21.91
N ILE A 373 -7.41 -4.90 20.80
CA ILE A 373 -7.05 -6.22 20.27
C ILE A 373 -6.06 -6.95 21.19
N TYR A 374 -5.10 -6.24 21.75
CA TYR A 374 -4.07 -6.84 22.60
C TYR A 374 -4.57 -7.09 24.02
N GLN A 375 -5.62 -6.38 24.47
CA GLN A 375 -6.14 -6.42 25.84
C GLN A 375 -5.03 -6.16 26.87
N ASP A 376 -4.16 -5.18 26.54
CA ASP A 376 -3.07 -4.76 27.39
C ASP A 376 -3.57 -3.72 28.40
N GLU A 377 -3.42 -4.00 29.69
CA GLU A 377 -3.98 -3.17 30.77
C GLU A 377 -3.41 -1.74 30.77
N ALA A 378 -2.08 -1.62 30.60
CA ALA A 378 -1.41 -0.32 30.57
C ALA A 378 -1.87 0.52 29.36
N PHE A 379 -2.03 -0.16 28.23
CA PHE A 379 -2.45 0.48 26.98
C PHE A 379 -3.92 0.89 27.01
N LEU A 380 -4.82 0.04 27.57
CA LEU A 380 -6.23 0.36 27.75
C LEU A 380 -6.41 1.53 28.72
N LYS A 381 -5.67 1.54 29.83
CA LYS A 381 -5.74 2.60 30.85
C LYS A 381 -5.35 3.96 30.27
N GLU A 382 -4.37 4.04 29.38
CA GLU A 382 -3.98 5.29 28.73
C GLU A 382 -5.13 5.92 27.94
N PHE A 383 -6.02 5.10 27.33
CA PHE A 383 -7.18 5.61 26.57
C PHE A 383 -8.44 5.82 27.40
N THR A 384 -8.58 5.16 28.55
CA THR A 384 -9.77 5.27 29.42
C THR A 384 -9.59 6.30 30.52
N GLU A 385 -8.41 6.41 31.10
CA GLU A 385 -8.10 7.26 32.26
C GLU A 385 -6.99 8.28 31.96
N GLY A 386 -6.14 8.02 30.96
CA GLY A 386 -5.00 8.86 30.60
C GLY A 386 -5.34 9.91 29.55
N SER A 387 -4.28 10.45 28.93
CA SER A 387 -4.37 11.48 27.89
C SER A 387 -4.60 10.94 26.48
N GLY A 388 -4.47 9.63 26.28
CA GLY A 388 -4.44 8.97 24.97
C GLY A 388 -3.14 9.24 24.18
N ASP A 389 -2.09 9.75 24.84
CA ASP A 389 -0.80 10.03 24.22
C ASP A 389 0.16 8.83 24.30
N THR A 390 -0.04 7.87 23.43
CA THR A 390 0.78 6.65 23.38
C THR A 390 2.27 6.94 23.19
N HIS A 391 2.65 7.98 22.45
CA HIS A 391 4.06 8.35 22.29
C HIS A 391 4.72 8.73 23.62
N SER A 392 4.00 9.43 24.51
CA SER A 392 4.50 9.73 25.85
C SER A 392 4.63 8.48 26.71
N MET A 393 3.66 7.56 26.61
CA MET A 393 3.67 6.29 27.32
C MET A 393 4.86 5.40 26.87
N PHE A 394 5.07 5.26 25.57
CA PHE A 394 6.20 4.51 25.02
C PHE A 394 7.56 5.16 25.37
N ALA A 395 7.64 6.51 25.34
CA ALA A 395 8.86 7.23 25.77
C ALA A 395 9.18 6.99 27.24
N TRP A 396 8.16 6.99 28.09
CA TRP A 396 8.32 6.69 29.51
C TRP A 396 8.78 5.26 29.75
N ALA A 397 8.28 4.29 29.01
CA ALA A 397 8.70 2.89 29.12
C ALA A 397 10.14 2.66 28.67
N VAL A 398 10.58 3.31 27.58
CA VAL A 398 11.90 3.12 26.95
C VAL A 398 12.98 4.03 27.52
N PHE A 399 12.66 5.30 27.80
CA PHE A 399 13.57 6.40 28.18
C PHE A 399 13.25 6.96 29.56
N LYS A 400 12.91 6.09 30.52
CA LYS A 400 12.41 6.50 31.84
C LYS A 400 13.41 7.39 32.59
N ASP A 401 14.69 7.02 32.59
CA ASP A 401 15.72 7.75 33.31
C ASP A 401 16.01 9.11 32.66
N GLU A 402 16.02 9.15 31.32
CA GLU A 402 16.18 10.38 30.57
C GLU A 402 14.96 11.32 30.72
N CYS A 403 13.74 10.78 30.76
CA CYS A 403 12.54 11.56 31.05
C CYS A 403 12.58 12.14 32.47
N LYS A 404 13.00 11.35 33.47
CA LYS A 404 13.20 11.83 34.84
C LYS A 404 14.27 12.92 34.93
N ALA A 405 15.37 12.78 34.20
CA ALA A 405 16.41 13.78 34.09
C ALA A 405 15.89 15.12 33.51
N CYS A 406 14.83 15.07 32.71
CA CYS A 406 14.12 16.24 32.22
C CYS A 406 13.06 16.81 33.22
N GLY A 407 12.96 16.25 34.42
CA GLY A 407 12.02 16.67 35.44
C GLY A 407 10.61 16.05 35.33
N CYS A 408 10.45 14.97 34.54
CA CYS A 408 9.17 14.25 34.47
C CYS A 408 8.99 13.35 35.72
N GLU A 409 7.84 13.40 36.33
CA GLU A 409 7.43 12.51 37.44
C GLU A 409 6.49 11.39 36.93
N SER A 410 5.81 11.64 35.82
CA SER A 410 4.83 10.73 35.22
C SER A 410 4.81 10.77 33.68
N VAL A 411 4.04 9.89 33.06
CA VAL A 411 3.77 9.88 31.61
C VAL A 411 3.19 11.23 31.14
N ALA A 412 2.33 11.86 31.94
CA ALA A 412 1.67 13.11 31.59
C ALA A 412 2.65 14.28 31.37
N ASP A 413 3.82 14.25 32.03
CA ASP A 413 4.82 15.29 31.94
C ASP A 413 5.67 15.21 30.69
N VAL A 414 5.82 14.02 30.09
CA VAL A 414 6.70 13.73 28.95
C VAL A 414 6.42 14.67 27.78
N LYS A 415 5.15 14.91 27.48
CA LYS A 415 4.73 15.80 26.38
C LYS A 415 5.23 17.23 26.53
N LYS A 416 5.37 17.71 27.75
CA LYS A 416 5.81 19.09 28.06
C LYS A 416 7.30 19.16 28.28
N LEU A 417 7.87 18.28 29.09
CA LEU A 417 9.22 18.36 29.62
C LEU A 417 10.26 17.54 28.82
N ALA A 418 9.85 16.45 28.15
CA ALA A 418 10.74 15.52 27.48
C ALA A 418 10.39 15.31 25.99
N LYS A 419 10.09 16.42 25.28
CA LYS A 419 9.64 16.39 23.86
C LYS A 419 10.60 15.65 22.92
N GLN A 420 11.90 15.75 23.15
CA GLN A 420 12.93 15.06 22.37
C GLN A 420 12.79 13.54 22.47
N TRP A 421 12.55 12.99 23.66
CA TRP A 421 12.40 11.57 23.89
C TRP A 421 11.06 11.05 23.37
N ARG A 422 10.00 11.86 23.51
CA ARG A 422 8.71 11.60 22.88
C ARG A 422 8.81 11.54 21.35
N GLN A 423 9.67 12.33 20.73
CA GLN A 423 9.89 12.30 19.29
C GLN A 423 10.76 11.11 18.89
N ALA A 424 11.81 10.82 19.68
CA ALA A 424 12.73 9.70 19.41
C ALA A 424 12.03 8.35 19.47
N VAL A 425 11.09 8.15 20.43
CA VAL A 425 10.42 6.87 20.61
C VAL A 425 9.49 6.49 19.46
N LYS A 426 9.02 7.43 18.66
CA LYS A 426 8.04 7.14 17.59
C LYS A 426 8.50 6.04 16.64
N ALA A 427 9.78 6.05 16.26
CA ALA A 427 10.34 5.03 15.39
C ALA A 427 10.39 3.66 16.08
N VAL A 428 10.70 3.64 17.39
CA VAL A 428 10.71 2.43 18.23
C VAL A 428 9.28 1.90 18.40
N GLU A 429 8.34 2.75 18.77
CA GLU A 429 6.92 2.43 18.98
C GLU A 429 6.33 1.73 17.74
N PHE A 430 6.38 2.39 16.57
CA PHE A 430 5.85 1.79 15.35
C PHE A 430 6.57 0.49 14.97
N ALA A 431 7.90 0.45 15.06
CA ALA A 431 8.65 -0.74 14.74
C ALA A 431 8.30 -1.91 15.70
N TYR A 432 8.19 -1.63 17.01
CA TYR A 432 7.81 -2.60 18.01
C TYR A 432 6.36 -3.09 17.83
N MET A 433 5.40 -2.19 17.66
CA MET A 433 3.99 -2.55 17.41
C MET A 433 3.85 -3.46 16.19
N PHE A 434 4.68 -3.26 15.16
CA PHE A 434 4.68 -4.08 13.95
C PHE A 434 5.56 -5.33 14.01
N GLY A 435 6.10 -5.64 15.19
CA GLY A 435 6.86 -6.87 15.42
C GLY A 435 8.25 -6.87 14.80
N ALA A 436 8.87 -5.68 14.66
CA ALA A 436 10.25 -5.59 14.21
C ALA A 436 11.21 -6.17 15.25
N ALA A 437 12.24 -6.88 14.79
CA ALA A 437 13.33 -7.36 15.62
C ALA A 437 14.37 -6.25 15.87
N ALA A 438 15.22 -6.44 16.88
CA ALA A 438 16.24 -5.48 17.30
C ALA A 438 17.10 -4.89 16.17
N PRO A 439 17.56 -5.65 15.14
CA PRO A 439 18.29 -5.07 14.01
C PRO A 439 17.47 -4.06 13.17
N THR A 440 16.15 -4.22 13.12
CA THR A 440 15.28 -3.27 12.40
C THR A 440 15.03 -2.01 13.24
N ILE A 441 14.81 -2.18 14.54
CA ILE A 441 14.63 -1.09 15.49
C ILE A 441 15.91 -0.26 15.60
N SER A 442 17.09 -0.89 15.61
CA SER A 442 18.36 -0.18 15.69
C SER A 442 18.56 0.79 14.53
N VAL A 443 18.20 0.38 13.32
CA VAL A 443 18.22 1.26 12.13
C VAL A 443 17.21 2.40 12.25
N ALA A 444 15.97 2.08 12.65
CA ALA A 444 14.89 3.05 12.74
C ALA A 444 15.13 4.10 13.84
N ALA A 445 15.69 3.68 14.97
CA ALA A 445 15.98 4.53 16.14
C ALA A 445 17.41 5.09 16.13
N ASN A 446 18.24 4.76 15.13
CA ASN A 446 19.64 5.18 15.04
C ASN A 446 20.45 4.84 16.31
N CYS A 447 20.32 3.59 16.78
CA CYS A 447 20.99 3.08 17.97
C CYS A 447 21.66 1.72 17.69
N THR A 448 22.41 1.17 18.65
CA THR A 448 23.00 -0.17 18.50
C THR A 448 21.94 -1.27 18.60
N VAL A 449 22.28 -2.48 18.11
CA VAL A 449 21.37 -3.64 18.19
C VAL A 449 21.11 -4.02 19.66
N GLU A 450 22.12 -3.91 20.51
CA GLU A 450 22.02 -4.17 21.96
C GLU A 450 21.10 -3.15 22.65
N GLN A 451 21.17 -1.88 22.25
CA GLN A 451 20.24 -0.85 22.75
C GLN A 451 18.81 -1.13 22.27
N ALA A 452 18.64 -1.47 21.00
CA ALA A 452 17.34 -1.83 20.45
C ALA A 452 16.73 -3.06 21.15
N GLN A 453 17.56 -4.07 21.52
CA GLN A 453 17.09 -5.20 22.31
C GLN A 453 16.63 -4.78 23.71
N ARG A 454 17.37 -3.91 24.38
CA ARG A 454 16.95 -3.35 25.68
C ARG A 454 15.62 -2.60 25.59
N TYR A 455 15.38 -1.88 24.51
CA TYR A 455 14.09 -1.21 24.29
C TYR A 455 12.95 -2.22 24.13
N ILE A 456 13.17 -3.32 23.39
CA ILE A 456 12.18 -4.41 23.27
C ILE A 456 11.90 -5.02 24.64
N ASP A 457 12.93 -5.35 25.41
CA ASP A 457 12.80 -5.98 26.73
C ASP A 457 12.02 -5.07 27.71
N ALA A 458 12.28 -3.75 27.67
CA ALA A 458 11.55 -2.77 28.47
C ALA A 458 10.06 -2.69 28.05
N LEU A 459 9.79 -2.70 26.74
CA LEU A 459 8.43 -2.66 26.22
C LEU A 459 7.67 -3.98 26.51
N ASP A 460 8.31 -5.15 26.38
CA ASP A 460 7.70 -6.44 26.70
C ASP A 460 7.37 -6.55 28.20
N LYS A 461 8.12 -5.88 29.06
CA LYS A 461 7.86 -5.80 30.50
C LYS A 461 6.72 -4.86 30.84
N GLU A 462 6.62 -3.73 30.17
CA GLU A 462 5.57 -2.74 30.40
C GLU A 462 4.24 -3.16 29.75
N PHE A 463 4.31 -3.69 28.52
CA PHE A 463 3.14 -4.08 27.72
C PHE A 463 2.99 -5.60 27.65
N VAL A 464 2.72 -6.21 28.79
CA VAL A 464 2.63 -7.68 28.92
C VAL A 464 1.55 -8.29 28.02
N GLY A 465 0.37 -7.66 27.94
CA GLY A 465 -0.73 -8.11 27.09
C GLY A 465 -0.35 -8.13 25.61
N MET A 466 0.38 -7.11 25.14
CA MET A 466 0.87 -7.04 23.77
C MET A 466 1.92 -8.12 23.47
N ALA A 467 2.86 -8.36 24.38
CA ALA A 467 3.88 -9.41 24.24
C ALA A 467 3.24 -10.81 24.21
N GLU A 468 2.26 -11.08 25.08
CA GLU A 468 1.52 -12.34 25.09
C GLU A 468 0.65 -12.53 23.85
N PHE A 469 -0.03 -11.46 23.37
CA PHE A 469 -0.78 -11.50 22.12
C PHE A 469 0.14 -11.91 20.96
N ALA A 470 1.32 -11.35 20.85
CA ALA A 470 2.30 -11.72 19.83
C ALA A 470 2.67 -13.22 19.88
N LYS A 471 2.90 -13.76 21.10
CA LYS A 471 3.22 -15.19 21.29
C LYS A 471 2.03 -16.09 20.91
N ARG A 472 0.81 -15.73 21.35
CA ARG A 472 -0.42 -16.47 21.00
C ARG A 472 -0.69 -16.44 19.50
N GLY A 473 -0.57 -15.25 18.88
CA GLY A 473 -0.75 -15.06 17.43
C GLY A 473 0.21 -15.89 16.60
N SER A 474 1.49 -15.94 16.97
CA SER A 474 2.49 -16.77 16.31
C SER A 474 2.15 -18.27 16.38
N LYS A 475 1.77 -18.77 17.56
CA LYS A 475 1.31 -20.16 17.72
C LYS A 475 0.07 -20.44 16.87
N PHE A 476 -0.89 -19.52 16.88
CA PHE A 476 -2.13 -19.68 16.13
C PHE A 476 -1.90 -19.76 14.61
N VAL A 477 -1.12 -18.83 14.03
CA VAL A 477 -0.89 -18.80 12.58
C VAL A 477 -0.09 -20.00 12.10
N ARG A 478 0.89 -20.45 12.89
CA ARG A 478 1.68 -21.66 12.58
C ARG A 478 0.84 -22.94 12.62
N LYS A 479 -0.16 -22.99 13.50
CA LYS A 479 -1.08 -24.13 13.60
C LYS A 479 -2.15 -24.11 12.49
N ASN A 480 -2.77 -22.96 12.24
CA ASN A 480 -4.01 -22.86 11.47
C ASN A 480 -3.79 -22.41 10.01
N GLY A 481 -2.62 -21.84 9.67
CA GLY A 481 -2.30 -21.36 8.32
C GLY A 481 -3.04 -20.08 7.89
N TYR A 482 -3.55 -19.31 8.84
CA TYR A 482 -4.14 -18.00 8.58
C TYR A 482 -4.04 -17.08 9.80
N VAL A 483 -4.14 -15.77 9.54
CA VAL A 483 -4.32 -14.73 10.56
C VAL A 483 -5.77 -14.28 10.53
N LEU A 484 -6.45 -14.26 11.69
CA LEU A 484 -7.74 -13.62 11.84
C LEU A 484 -7.54 -12.10 11.92
N ILE A 485 -7.90 -11.39 10.84
CA ILE A 485 -7.70 -9.94 10.73
C ILE A 485 -8.67 -9.18 11.64
N CYS A 486 -9.97 -9.45 11.47
CA CYS A 486 -11.03 -8.82 12.25
C CYS A 486 -11.99 -9.89 12.79
N LYS A 487 -12.18 -9.92 14.10
CA LYS A 487 -13.02 -10.91 14.78
C LYS A 487 -14.50 -10.75 14.42
N ASP A 488 -14.99 -9.52 14.33
CA ASP A 488 -16.41 -9.23 14.16
C ASP A 488 -16.94 -9.58 12.76
N THR A 489 -16.12 -9.39 11.76
CA THR A 489 -16.46 -9.68 10.36
C THR A 489 -15.92 -11.01 9.86
N GLY A 490 -14.92 -11.57 10.55
CA GLY A 490 -14.30 -12.83 10.18
C GLY A 490 -13.24 -12.76 9.10
N HIS A 491 -12.80 -11.54 8.70
CA HIS A 491 -11.72 -11.38 7.70
C HIS A 491 -10.49 -12.18 8.09
N LYS A 492 -9.90 -12.90 7.09
CA LYS A 492 -8.73 -13.75 7.27
C LYS A 492 -7.69 -13.47 6.20
N MET A 493 -6.42 -13.60 6.60
CA MET A 493 -5.28 -13.59 5.68
C MET A 493 -4.65 -14.96 5.67
N TYR A 494 -4.60 -15.62 4.53
CA TYR A 494 -4.20 -17.03 4.38
C TYR A 494 -2.73 -17.17 4.07
N TRP A 495 -2.09 -18.12 4.75
CA TRP A 495 -0.72 -18.57 4.47
C TRP A 495 -0.78 -19.62 3.35
N TRP A 496 -0.57 -19.18 2.11
CA TRP A 496 -0.84 -19.93 0.89
C TRP A 496 -0.05 -21.26 0.78
N ASP A 497 1.20 -21.29 1.26
CA ASP A 497 2.09 -22.46 1.24
C ASP A 497 2.21 -23.13 2.63
N HIS A 498 1.23 -22.95 3.52
CA HIS A 498 1.26 -23.46 4.88
C HIS A 498 1.35 -24.97 4.96
N LYS A 499 0.66 -25.70 4.09
CA LYS A 499 0.73 -27.17 4.04
C LYS A 499 2.15 -27.65 3.74
N GLU A 500 2.81 -27.07 2.75
CA GLU A 500 4.18 -27.38 2.39
C GLU A 500 5.16 -26.99 3.51
N TRP A 501 4.88 -25.89 4.21
CA TRP A 501 5.64 -25.47 5.37
C TRP A 501 5.53 -26.50 6.50
N LEU A 502 4.34 -27.02 6.78
CA LEU A 502 4.09 -28.06 7.78
C LEU A 502 4.82 -29.37 7.43
N GLU A 503 4.78 -29.79 6.17
CA GLU A 503 5.50 -31.03 5.75
C GLU A 503 7.01 -30.86 5.92
N ARG A 504 7.58 -29.73 5.55
CA ARG A 504 9.00 -29.43 5.83
C ARG A 504 9.31 -29.38 7.32
N GLN A 505 8.41 -28.84 8.14
CA GLN A 505 8.59 -28.82 9.59
C GLN A 505 8.69 -30.24 10.16
N LYS A 506 7.89 -31.18 9.66
CA LYS A 506 7.94 -32.60 10.07
C LYS A 506 9.23 -33.30 9.63
N SER A 507 9.84 -32.90 8.52
CA SER A 507 11.12 -33.47 8.06
C SER A 507 12.33 -33.04 8.89
N PHE A 508 12.21 -32.04 9.74
CA PHE A 508 13.29 -31.58 10.62
C PHE A 508 13.38 -32.43 11.90
N THR A 509 13.79 -33.70 11.73
CA THR A 509 14.00 -34.64 12.84
C THR A 509 15.29 -34.32 13.63
N PRO A 510 15.50 -34.93 14.81
CA PRO A 510 16.77 -34.80 15.52
C PRO A 510 17.98 -35.17 14.66
N GLU A 511 17.86 -36.26 13.88
CA GLU A 511 18.91 -36.74 12.98
C GLU A 511 19.24 -35.71 11.90
N PHE A 512 18.20 -35.10 11.29
CA PHE A 512 18.36 -34.00 10.35
C PHE A 512 19.15 -32.83 10.97
N TRP A 513 18.87 -32.47 12.22
CA TRP A 513 19.58 -31.37 12.86
C TRP A 513 21.03 -31.67 13.18
N GLU A 514 21.38 -32.93 13.50
CA GLU A 514 22.78 -33.33 13.68
C GLU A 514 23.53 -33.25 12.33
N GLU A 515 22.98 -33.80 11.26
CA GLU A 515 23.52 -33.67 9.90
C GLU A 515 23.67 -32.22 9.46
N TYR A 516 22.64 -31.40 9.69
CA TYR A 516 22.65 -29.98 9.35
C TYR A 516 23.79 -29.24 10.06
N LYS A 517 23.99 -29.48 11.35
CA LYS A 517 25.06 -28.85 12.12
C LYS A 517 26.44 -29.21 11.59
N LEU A 518 26.63 -30.47 11.18
CA LEU A 518 27.92 -31.01 10.74
C LEU A 518 28.28 -30.51 9.32
N TYR A 519 27.33 -30.49 8.40
CA TYR A 519 27.62 -30.32 6.97
C TYR A 519 27.06 -29.04 6.34
N HIS A 520 25.99 -28.46 6.87
CA HIS A 520 25.23 -27.43 6.21
C HIS A 520 25.20 -26.07 6.93
N LYS A 521 25.46 -26.08 8.27
CA LYS A 521 25.41 -24.83 9.05
C LYS A 521 26.51 -23.87 8.62
N GLY A 522 26.12 -22.68 8.22
CA GLY A 522 27.04 -21.62 7.73
C GLY A 522 27.37 -21.71 6.25
N THR A 523 26.93 -22.75 5.54
CA THR A 523 27.09 -22.90 4.09
C THR A 523 25.99 -22.13 3.31
N ASN A 524 26.10 -22.16 2.00
CA ASN A 524 25.08 -21.62 1.09
C ASN A 524 24.52 -22.70 0.14
N ASP A 525 24.60 -23.97 0.54
CA ASP A 525 24.02 -25.09 -0.21
C ASP A 525 22.46 -25.09 -0.14
N GLU A 526 21.83 -26.01 -0.89
CA GLU A 526 20.37 -26.04 -0.99
C GLU A 526 19.69 -26.42 0.35
N VAL A 527 20.34 -27.25 1.19
CA VAL A 527 19.81 -27.61 2.51
C VAL A 527 19.83 -26.38 3.45
N ALA A 528 20.94 -25.66 3.50
CA ALA A 528 21.03 -24.42 4.26
C ALA A 528 20.05 -23.34 3.78
N LYS A 529 19.88 -23.22 2.46
CA LYS A 529 18.87 -22.32 1.85
C LYS A 529 17.45 -22.74 2.22
N MET A 530 17.13 -24.02 2.16
CA MET A 530 15.80 -24.56 2.52
C MET A 530 15.47 -24.27 3.99
N VAL A 531 16.38 -24.56 4.93
CA VAL A 531 16.20 -24.27 6.36
C VAL A 531 16.00 -22.77 6.57
N ARG A 532 16.82 -21.94 5.95
CA ARG A 532 16.73 -20.48 6.05
C ARG A 532 15.37 -19.96 5.55
N ARG A 533 14.91 -20.43 4.38
CA ARG A 533 13.59 -20.07 3.82
C ARG A 533 12.44 -20.49 4.74
N HIS A 534 12.54 -21.67 5.35
CA HIS A 534 11.53 -22.18 6.27
C HIS A 534 11.36 -21.25 7.49
N PHE A 535 12.45 -20.86 8.16
CA PHE A 535 12.38 -19.94 9.31
C PHE A 535 12.04 -18.50 8.92
N GLN A 536 12.48 -18.05 7.74
CA GLN A 536 12.07 -16.74 7.21
C GLN A 536 10.56 -16.68 6.95
N ALA A 537 9.96 -17.75 6.42
CA ALA A 537 8.52 -17.84 6.23
C ALA A 537 7.78 -17.79 7.57
N ALA A 538 8.20 -18.59 8.54
CA ALA A 538 7.63 -18.57 9.90
C ALA A 538 7.72 -17.16 10.52
N GLY A 539 8.91 -16.55 10.54
CA GLY A 539 9.10 -15.22 11.10
C GLY A 539 8.31 -14.11 10.35
N LYS A 540 8.09 -14.26 9.04
CA LYS A 540 7.20 -13.37 8.30
C LYS A 540 5.76 -13.47 8.83
N TRP A 541 5.24 -14.68 8.99
CA TRP A 541 3.86 -14.90 9.42
C TRP A 541 3.64 -14.58 10.89
N ASP A 542 4.66 -14.75 11.75
CA ASP A 542 4.64 -14.28 13.14
C ASP A 542 4.43 -12.75 13.20
N ARG A 543 5.17 -11.99 12.39
CA ARG A 543 4.98 -10.53 12.28
C ARG A 543 3.62 -10.16 11.70
N MET A 544 3.14 -10.92 10.70
CA MET A 544 1.81 -10.68 10.12
C MET A 544 0.71 -10.96 11.15
N ALA A 545 0.85 -11.98 11.98
CA ALA A 545 -0.10 -12.28 13.05
C ALA A 545 -0.24 -11.13 14.07
N ARG A 546 0.84 -10.38 14.32
CA ARG A 546 0.81 -9.22 15.20
C ARG A 546 0.22 -7.98 14.50
N ASN A 547 0.63 -7.72 13.27
CA ASN A 547 0.33 -6.47 12.56
C ASN A 547 -1.01 -6.48 11.81
N ALA A 548 -1.36 -7.61 11.16
CA ALA A 548 -2.52 -7.66 10.29
C ALA A 548 -3.85 -7.48 11.04
N CYS A 549 -3.90 -7.87 12.32
CA CYS A 549 -5.10 -7.67 13.15
C CYS A 549 -5.41 -6.18 13.33
N THR A 550 -4.42 -5.36 13.69
CA THR A 550 -4.61 -3.93 13.92
C THR A 550 -4.88 -3.19 12.60
N GLN A 551 -3.96 -3.34 11.63
CA GLN A 551 -4.09 -2.65 10.33
C GLN A 551 -5.31 -3.09 9.53
N GLY A 552 -5.67 -4.38 9.61
CA GLY A 552 -6.80 -4.88 8.85
C GLY A 552 -8.14 -4.55 9.49
N THR A 553 -8.23 -4.54 10.83
CA THR A 553 -9.42 -4.04 11.51
C THR A 553 -9.65 -2.55 11.21
N GLY A 554 -8.59 -1.72 11.18
CA GLY A 554 -8.69 -0.33 10.71
C GLY A 554 -9.21 -0.24 9.27
N ALA A 555 -8.76 -1.12 8.37
CA ALA A 555 -9.29 -1.18 7.01
C ALA A 555 -10.78 -1.54 6.97
N VAL A 556 -11.24 -2.46 7.83
CA VAL A 556 -12.66 -2.83 7.97
C VAL A 556 -13.48 -1.63 8.45
N ILE A 557 -13.02 -0.92 9.47
CA ILE A 557 -13.67 0.29 10.00
C ILE A 557 -13.75 1.38 8.93
N MET A 558 -12.64 1.62 8.22
CA MET A 558 -12.59 2.59 7.13
C MET A 558 -13.61 2.26 6.02
N LYS A 559 -13.69 0.99 5.60
CA LYS A 559 -14.66 0.54 4.59
C LYS A 559 -16.09 0.71 5.07
N SER A 560 -16.39 0.29 6.30
CA SER A 560 -17.72 0.47 6.90
C SER A 560 -18.11 1.94 6.94
N ALA A 561 -17.21 2.83 7.34
CA ALA A 561 -17.48 4.26 7.41
C ALA A 561 -17.60 4.91 6.01
N MET A 562 -16.90 4.38 4.99
CA MET A 562 -17.08 4.84 3.60
C MET A 562 -18.44 4.40 3.04
N THR A 563 -18.83 3.16 3.28
CA THR A 563 -20.15 2.62 2.91
C THR A 563 -21.25 3.44 3.55
N SER A 564 -21.21 3.63 4.87
CA SER A 564 -22.21 4.43 5.60
C SER A 564 -22.30 5.88 5.10
N LEU A 565 -21.17 6.51 4.79
CA LEU A 565 -21.16 7.86 4.22
C LEU A 565 -21.80 7.89 2.83
N PHE A 566 -21.49 6.91 1.98
CA PHE A 566 -22.05 6.83 0.64
C PHE A 566 -23.56 6.58 0.69
N ASP A 567 -24.02 5.66 1.53
CA ASP A 567 -25.45 5.37 1.73
C ASP A 567 -26.18 6.63 2.20
N TRP A 568 -25.61 7.34 3.18
CA TRP A 568 -26.18 8.59 3.67
C TRP A 568 -26.26 9.67 2.55
N ILE A 569 -25.25 9.79 1.69
CA ILE A 569 -25.26 10.70 0.53
C ILE A 569 -26.43 10.38 -0.40
N VAL A 570 -26.66 9.10 -0.69
CA VAL A 570 -27.72 8.67 -1.61
C VAL A 570 -29.09 8.86 -0.97
N GLU A 571 -29.27 8.46 0.28
CA GLU A 571 -30.54 8.53 1.02
C GLU A 571 -31.05 9.95 1.26
N HIS A 572 -30.14 10.93 1.24
CA HIS A 572 -30.50 12.35 1.44
C HIS A 572 -30.46 13.19 0.14
N ASP A 573 -30.45 12.55 -1.01
CA ASP A 573 -30.40 13.22 -2.34
C ASP A 573 -29.18 14.14 -2.53
N TYR A 574 -28.05 13.75 -1.96
CA TYR A 574 -26.78 14.48 -2.11
C TYR A 574 -25.83 13.86 -3.14
N PHE A 575 -26.27 12.86 -3.91
CA PHE A 575 -25.47 12.28 -4.98
C PHE A 575 -25.03 13.37 -5.98
N GLY A 576 -23.74 13.41 -6.33
CA GLY A 576 -23.18 14.48 -7.16
C GLY A 576 -23.06 15.87 -6.51
N LYS A 577 -23.60 16.07 -5.30
CA LYS A 577 -23.52 17.33 -4.53
C LYS A 577 -22.49 17.25 -3.40
N ILE A 578 -22.41 16.10 -2.76
CA ILE A 578 -21.37 15.73 -1.77
C ILE A 578 -20.56 14.61 -2.37
N GLU A 579 -19.28 14.82 -2.53
CA GLU A 579 -18.37 13.95 -3.26
C GLU A 579 -17.35 13.33 -2.32
N ILE A 580 -17.08 12.04 -2.46
CA ILE A 580 -15.99 11.36 -1.78
C ILE A 580 -14.79 11.42 -2.72
N SER A 581 -13.81 12.30 -2.46
CA SER A 581 -12.70 12.54 -3.39
C SER A 581 -11.51 11.63 -3.19
N ALA A 582 -11.21 11.24 -1.96
CA ALA A 582 -10.07 10.37 -1.67
C ALA A 582 -10.18 9.71 -0.30
N SER A 583 -9.52 8.54 -0.16
CA SER A 583 -9.22 7.90 1.11
C SER A 583 -7.71 7.71 1.20
N ILE A 584 -7.06 8.34 2.20
CA ILE A 584 -5.62 8.27 2.44
C ILE A 584 -5.41 7.72 3.84
N HIS A 585 -5.07 6.44 3.94
CA HIS A 585 -4.96 5.68 5.19
C HIS A 585 -6.26 5.76 6.01
N ASP A 586 -6.23 6.40 7.16
CA ASP A 586 -7.32 6.66 8.11
C ASP A 586 -8.09 7.97 7.86
N LYS A 587 -7.72 8.72 6.80
CA LYS A 587 -8.33 9.99 6.41
C LYS A 587 -9.24 9.86 5.21
N LYS A 588 -10.38 10.55 5.28
CA LYS A 588 -11.31 10.73 4.17
C LYS A 588 -11.35 12.19 3.76
N PHE A 589 -11.38 12.43 2.47
CA PHE A 589 -11.57 13.75 1.91
C PHE A 589 -12.92 13.80 1.22
N VAL A 590 -13.77 14.67 1.72
CA VAL A 590 -15.12 14.92 1.20
C VAL A 590 -15.16 16.34 0.68
N VAL A 591 -15.78 16.52 -0.47
CA VAL A 591 -15.98 17.85 -1.10
C VAL A 591 -17.45 18.09 -1.19
N SER A 592 -17.93 19.26 -0.76
CA SER A 592 -19.34 19.61 -0.81
C SER A 592 -19.55 21.00 -1.39
N LYS A 593 -20.65 21.20 -2.14
CA LYS A 593 -21.13 22.54 -2.46
C LYS A 593 -21.67 23.19 -1.18
N PRO A 594 -21.36 24.46 -0.88
CA PRO A 594 -22.08 25.21 0.13
C PRO A 594 -23.58 25.26 -0.24
N ARG A 595 -24.44 25.19 0.77
CA ARG A 595 -25.88 25.43 0.61
C ARG A 595 -26.12 26.84 0.12
#